data_a89f5b1d8cfa89cf162693671db5fb45
#
_entry.id   a89f5b1d8cfa89cf162693671db5fb45
#
_cell.length_a   1.000
_cell.length_b   1.000
_cell.length_c   1.000
_cell.angle_alpha   90.00
_cell.angle_beta   90.00
_cell.angle_gamma   90.00
#
_symmetry.space_group_name_H-M   'P 1'
#
loop_
_entity.id
_entity.type
_entity.pdbx_description
1 polymer ?
#
loop_
_entity_poly.entity_id
_entity_poly.type
_entity_poly.pdbx_seq_one_letter_code
_entity_poly.pdbx_strand_id
1 'polypeptide(L)'
;MVTSFKDDDYVVFPLIPYSPLETDLISTDEKSTAKHILGTDGTGRDIMSRMIHGSRVSLSVGFVAVGISLTIGIILGALAGYYGGWVDNLIQRLIEIVICFPTFFLILTITAFLPQNIFNIMIAIGIVGWTGVARLVRGEFLKLRSQDFVTAARAIGTPASRIIFRHILPNGLAPVFVSATFGVAGAILVESSLSFLGFGVPVPTPSWGQILSDGRTNYEMFVTLYPGIAIFLTVTSYNLVGEALRDALDPRLKI
;
A
#
# COMPACT_ATOMS: atom_id res chain seq x y z
N MET A 1 -15.39 -1.34 -34.65
CA MET A 1 -14.58 -1.19 -35.88
C MET A 1 -14.21 -2.58 -36.35
N VAL A 2 -14.85 -3.10 -37.36
CA VAL A 2 -14.44 -4.37 -37.98
C VAL A 2 -13.32 -4.03 -38.94
N THR A 3 -12.08 -4.19 -38.50
CA THR A 3 -10.92 -4.13 -39.38
C THR A 3 -10.97 -5.38 -40.27
N SER A 4 -11.03 -5.19 -41.59
CA SER A 4 -10.89 -6.29 -42.56
C SER A 4 -9.45 -6.79 -42.47
N PHE A 5 -9.26 -7.99 -41.91
CA PHE A 5 -7.99 -8.70 -41.91
C PHE A 5 -7.64 -9.14 -43.33
N LYS A 6 -6.37 -9.05 -43.72
CA LYS A 6 -5.82 -9.64 -44.93
C LYS A 6 -5.45 -11.09 -44.65
N ASP A 7 -5.41 -11.94 -45.67
CA ASP A 7 -5.14 -13.39 -45.52
C ASP A 7 -3.78 -13.71 -44.88
N ASP A 8 -2.85 -12.76 -44.80
CA ASP A 8 -1.52 -12.86 -44.16
C ASP A 8 -1.44 -12.27 -42.76
N ASP A 9 -2.54 -11.74 -42.19
CA ASP A 9 -2.54 -11.13 -40.88
C ASP A 9 -2.66 -12.19 -39.78
N TYR A 10 -1.71 -12.20 -38.83
CA TYR A 10 -1.77 -13.03 -37.64
C TYR A 10 -2.34 -12.22 -36.48
N VAL A 11 -3.43 -12.68 -35.89
CA VAL A 11 -4.03 -12.06 -34.69
C VAL A 11 -3.72 -12.91 -33.48
N VAL A 12 -2.98 -12.34 -32.54
CA VAL A 12 -2.76 -12.94 -31.23
C VAL A 12 -3.81 -12.42 -30.27
N PHE A 13 -4.78 -13.26 -29.92
CA PHE A 13 -5.76 -12.91 -28.90
C PHE A 13 -5.12 -13.02 -27.50
N PRO A 14 -5.36 -12.05 -26.60
CA PRO A 14 -4.98 -12.20 -25.21
C PRO A 14 -5.73 -13.37 -24.58
N LEU A 15 -5.12 -13.99 -23.56
CA LEU A 15 -5.72 -15.10 -22.82
C LEU A 15 -7.10 -14.75 -22.25
N ILE A 16 -7.30 -13.47 -21.92
CA ILE A 16 -8.56 -12.89 -21.45
C ILE A 16 -8.89 -11.72 -22.38
N PRO A 17 -9.79 -11.91 -23.35
CA PRO A 17 -10.08 -10.89 -24.37
C PRO A 17 -11.06 -9.82 -23.91
N TYR A 18 -11.46 -9.83 -22.62
CA TYR A 18 -12.47 -8.93 -22.08
C TYR A 18 -11.85 -7.70 -21.42
N SER A 19 -12.48 -6.54 -21.64
CA SER A 19 -12.18 -5.34 -20.86
C SER A 19 -12.73 -5.47 -19.43
N PRO A 20 -12.03 -4.96 -18.40
CA PRO A 20 -12.54 -4.97 -17.02
C PRO A 20 -13.78 -4.10 -16.82
N LEU A 21 -14.11 -3.26 -17.80
CA LEU A 21 -15.25 -2.33 -17.79
C LEU A 21 -16.37 -2.73 -18.74
N GLU A 22 -16.13 -3.72 -19.59
CA GLU A 22 -17.10 -4.22 -20.57
C GLU A 22 -18.23 -4.92 -19.83
N THR A 23 -19.46 -4.51 -20.11
CA THR A 23 -20.68 -5.07 -19.51
C THR A 23 -21.47 -5.85 -20.56
N ASP A 24 -21.82 -7.10 -20.24
CA ASP A 24 -22.69 -7.96 -21.03
C ASP A 24 -23.93 -8.32 -20.20
N LEU A 25 -24.99 -7.55 -20.36
CA LEU A 25 -26.24 -7.74 -19.60
C LEU A 25 -26.97 -9.08 -19.91
N ILE A 26 -26.52 -9.80 -20.93
CA ILE A 26 -27.06 -11.13 -21.26
C ILE A 26 -26.37 -12.20 -20.40
N SER A 27 -25.11 -12.00 -20.07
CA SER A 27 -24.25 -12.93 -19.32
C SER A 27 -24.04 -12.48 -17.87
N THR A 28 -25.08 -11.97 -17.21
CA THR A 28 -25.01 -11.57 -15.79
C THR A 28 -24.99 -12.77 -14.87
N ASP A 29 -24.13 -12.73 -13.83
CA ASP A 29 -24.03 -13.77 -12.80
C ASP A 29 -23.74 -15.17 -13.36
N GLU A 30 -23.06 -15.23 -14.53
CA GLU A 30 -22.64 -16.52 -15.09
C GLU A 30 -21.55 -17.15 -14.22
N LYS A 31 -21.73 -18.44 -13.94
CA LYS A 31 -20.70 -19.27 -13.29
C LYS A 31 -19.49 -19.43 -14.21
N SER A 32 -18.39 -19.95 -13.65
CA SER A 32 -17.19 -20.29 -14.41
C SER A 32 -17.52 -21.11 -15.67
N THR A 33 -17.12 -20.60 -16.83
CA THR A 33 -17.29 -21.22 -18.15
C THR A 33 -15.97 -21.15 -18.93
N ALA A 34 -15.89 -21.85 -20.08
CA ALA A 34 -14.72 -21.73 -20.95
C ALA A 34 -14.55 -20.31 -21.52
N LYS A 35 -15.64 -19.52 -21.61
CA LYS A 35 -15.66 -18.14 -22.08
C LYS A 35 -15.26 -17.18 -20.94
N HIS A 36 -15.80 -17.37 -19.74
CA HIS A 36 -15.53 -16.57 -18.53
C HIS A 36 -14.96 -17.48 -17.45
N ILE A 37 -13.62 -17.54 -17.33
CA ILE A 37 -12.90 -18.50 -16.47
C ILE A 37 -13.34 -18.41 -15.00
N LEU A 38 -13.53 -17.20 -14.47
CA LEU A 38 -14.01 -16.98 -13.11
C LEU A 38 -15.50 -16.57 -13.05
N GLY A 39 -16.19 -16.61 -14.20
CA GLY A 39 -17.56 -16.14 -14.33
C GLY A 39 -17.66 -14.62 -14.53
N THR A 40 -18.89 -14.11 -14.44
CA THR A 40 -19.22 -12.69 -14.58
C THR A 40 -19.89 -12.18 -13.31
N ASP A 41 -19.84 -10.87 -13.07
CA ASP A 41 -20.54 -10.22 -11.95
C ASP A 41 -22.01 -9.86 -12.32
N GLY A 42 -22.74 -9.33 -11.35
CA GLY A 42 -24.15 -8.93 -11.52
C GLY A 42 -24.42 -7.88 -12.61
N THR A 43 -23.38 -7.33 -13.24
CA THR A 43 -23.47 -6.45 -14.41
C THR A 43 -22.87 -7.07 -15.68
N GLY A 44 -22.54 -8.36 -15.64
CA GLY A 44 -21.98 -9.12 -16.77
C GLY A 44 -20.52 -8.79 -17.09
N ARG A 45 -19.77 -8.18 -16.15
CA ARG A 45 -18.32 -7.91 -16.33
C ARG A 45 -17.51 -9.17 -16.00
N ASP A 46 -16.49 -9.46 -16.80
CA ASP A 46 -15.61 -10.61 -16.58
C ASP A 46 -14.78 -10.47 -15.30
N ILE A 47 -14.95 -11.40 -14.35
CA ILE A 47 -14.29 -11.33 -13.04
C ILE A 47 -12.79 -11.52 -13.17
N MET A 48 -12.30 -12.40 -14.06
CA MET A 48 -10.87 -12.63 -14.24
C MET A 48 -10.14 -11.39 -14.75
N SER A 49 -10.73 -10.71 -15.75
CA SER A 49 -10.23 -9.43 -16.25
C SER A 49 -10.18 -8.37 -15.15
N ARG A 50 -11.26 -8.25 -14.36
CA ARG A 50 -11.34 -7.32 -13.23
C ARG A 50 -10.31 -7.64 -12.14
N MET A 51 -10.08 -8.91 -11.83
CA MET A 51 -9.08 -9.36 -10.86
C MET A 51 -7.66 -8.96 -11.27
N ILE A 52 -7.30 -9.15 -12.55
CA ILE A 52 -5.98 -8.79 -13.08
C ILE A 52 -5.79 -7.26 -13.09
N HIS A 53 -6.76 -6.50 -13.57
CA HIS A 53 -6.67 -5.05 -13.58
C HIS A 53 -6.76 -4.46 -12.17
N GLY A 54 -7.59 -5.04 -11.31
CA GLY A 54 -7.74 -4.68 -9.90
C GLY A 54 -6.44 -4.88 -9.10
N SER A 55 -5.61 -5.86 -9.47
CA SER A 55 -4.31 -6.04 -8.81
C SER A 55 -3.41 -4.83 -8.95
N ARG A 56 -3.37 -4.18 -10.13
CA ARG A 56 -2.59 -2.95 -10.35
C ARG A 56 -3.05 -1.83 -9.44
N VAL A 57 -4.36 -1.69 -9.27
CA VAL A 57 -4.97 -0.66 -8.44
C VAL A 57 -4.64 -0.92 -6.97
N SER A 58 -4.97 -2.10 -6.45
CA SER A 58 -4.74 -2.45 -5.04
C SER A 58 -3.26 -2.41 -4.66
N LEU A 59 -2.35 -2.91 -5.53
CA LEU A 59 -0.92 -2.81 -5.29
C LEU A 59 -0.41 -1.37 -5.34
N SER A 60 -0.87 -0.56 -6.31
CA SER A 60 -0.46 0.84 -6.41
C SER A 60 -0.87 1.66 -5.18
N VAL A 61 -2.06 1.39 -4.61
CA VAL A 61 -2.47 2.01 -3.33
C VAL A 61 -1.49 1.67 -2.23
N GLY A 62 -1.11 0.39 -2.10
CA GLY A 62 -0.13 -0.05 -1.11
C GLY A 62 1.19 0.70 -1.21
N PHE A 63 1.79 0.73 -2.41
CA PHE A 63 3.09 1.38 -2.62
C PHE A 63 3.04 2.90 -2.43
N VAL A 64 2.04 3.58 -3.00
CA VAL A 64 1.94 5.05 -2.93
C VAL A 64 1.66 5.50 -1.50
N ALA A 65 0.72 4.85 -0.80
CA ALA A 65 0.40 5.20 0.58
C ALA A 65 1.62 4.99 1.50
N VAL A 66 2.33 3.87 1.35
CA VAL A 66 3.55 3.63 2.14
C VAL A 66 4.65 4.61 1.76
N GLY A 67 4.83 4.94 0.48
CA GLY A 67 5.77 5.97 0.03
C GLY A 67 5.54 7.33 0.71
N ILE A 68 4.28 7.75 0.83
CA ILE A 68 3.90 8.97 1.55
C ILE A 68 4.22 8.84 3.05
N SER A 69 3.81 7.73 3.68
CA SER A 69 4.09 7.47 5.10
C SER A 69 5.57 7.47 5.42
N LEU A 70 6.38 6.81 4.57
CA LEU A 70 7.84 6.75 4.71
C LEU A 70 8.45 8.14 4.59
N THR A 71 8.05 8.91 3.58
CA THR A 71 8.59 10.26 3.35
C THR A 71 8.36 11.15 4.56
N ILE A 72 7.11 11.23 5.04
CA ILE A 72 6.76 12.06 6.20
C ILE A 72 7.44 11.52 7.47
N GLY A 73 7.37 10.20 7.69
CA GLY A 73 7.90 9.54 8.87
C GLY A 73 9.42 9.64 8.98
N ILE A 74 10.15 9.49 7.87
CA ILE A 74 11.61 9.63 7.85
C ILE A 74 12.00 11.07 8.15
N ILE A 75 11.37 12.06 7.52
CA ILE A 75 11.70 13.47 7.75
C ILE A 75 11.44 13.84 9.22
N LEU A 76 10.25 13.59 9.73
CA LEU A 76 9.88 13.98 11.09
C LEU A 76 10.65 13.17 12.13
N GLY A 77 10.82 11.85 11.92
CA GLY A 77 11.59 10.99 12.81
C GLY A 77 13.08 11.38 12.87
N ALA A 78 13.69 11.71 11.72
CA ALA A 78 15.07 12.16 11.65
C ALA A 78 15.26 13.49 12.38
N LEU A 79 14.36 14.46 12.19
CA LEU A 79 14.39 15.75 12.88
C LEU A 79 14.25 15.56 14.40
N ALA A 80 13.27 14.79 14.85
CA ALA A 80 13.06 14.50 16.27
C ALA A 80 14.28 13.81 16.88
N GLY A 81 14.80 12.75 16.24
CA GLY A 81 15.91 11.95 16.76
C GLY A 81 17.25 12.69 16.74
N TYR A 82 17.51 13.52 15.71
CA TYR A 82 18.76 14.26 15.59
C TYR A 82 18.84 15.48 16.51
N TYR A 83 17.85 16.36 16.46
CA TYR A 83 17.87 17.61 17.25
C TYR A 83 17.49 17.38 18.71
N GLY A 84 16.51 16.52 18.99
CA GLY A 84 16.03 16.30 20.35
C GLY A 84 15.33 17.53 20.93
N GLY A 85 15.26 17.61 22.27
CA GLY A 85 14.74 18.78 22.98
C GLY A 85 13.31 19.16 22.58
N TRP A 86 13.07 20.45 22.30
CA TRP A 86 11.74 20.94 21.96
C TRP A 86 11.21 20.44 20.61
N VAL A 87 12.10 20.19 19.61
CA VAL A 87 11.72 19.63 18.31
C VAL A 87 11.16 18.23 18.48
N ASP A 88 11.85 17.41 19.26
CA ASP A 88 11.40 16.08 19.62
C ASP A 88 10.06 16.12 20.35
N ASN A 89 9.95 16.94 21.38
CA ASN A 89 8.71 17.07 22.14
C ASN A 89 7.52 17.48 21.27
N LEU A 90 7.71 18.45 20.35
CA LEU A 90 6.65 18.90 19.43
C LEU A 90 6.19 17.76 18.53
N ILE A 91 7.14 17.05 17.90
CA ILE A 91 6.82 15.92 16.99
C ILE A 91 6.15 14.78 17.74
N GLN A 92 6.60 14.47 18.97
CA GLN A 92 5.95 13.46 19.80
C GLN A 92 4.50 13.86 20.15
N ARG A 93 4.23 15.14 20.46
CA ARG A 93 2.85 15.61 20.69
C ARG A 93 1.97 15.45 19.44
N LEU A 94 2.50 15.75 18.24
CA LEU A 94 1.77 15.51 17.00
C LEU A 94 1.47 14.01 16.80
N ILE A 95 2.44 13.14 17.06
CA ILE A 95 2.25 11.68 17.01
C ILE A 95 1.17 11.24 18.00
N GLU A 96 1.23 11.71 19.24
CA GLU A 96 0.25 11.38 20.28
C GLU A 96 -1.18 11.78 19.87
N ILE A 97 -1.36 12.97 19.31
CA ILE A 97 -2.68 13.44 18.82
C ILE A 97 -3.23 12.47 17.74
N VAL A 98 -2.41 12.08 16.77
CA VAL A 98 -2.86 11.18 15.68
C VAL A 98 -3.21 9.80 16.23
N ILE A 99 -2.41 9.27 17.15
CA ILE A 99 -2.61 7.92 17.72
C ILE A 99 -3.81 7.85 18.68
N CYS A 100 -4.26 8.97 19.25
CA CYS A 100 -5.49 9.01 20.06
C CYS A 100 -6.73 8.53 19.29
N PHE A 101 -6.71 8.64 17.96
CA PHE A 101 -7.80 8.16 17.11
C PHE A 101 -7.48 6.75 16.60
N PRO A 102 -8.45 5.79 16.63
CA PRO A 102 -8.25 4.51 15.97
C PRO A 102 -7.99 4.72 14.47
N THR A 103 -6.83 4.26 13.99
CA THR A 103 -6.29 4.54 12.65
C THR A 103 -7.31 4.31 11.53
N PHE A 104 -8.00 3.17 11.55
CA PHE A 104 -8.98 2.84 10.52
C PHE A 104 -10.14 3.84 10.47
N PHE A 105 -10.70 4.21 11.62
CA PHE A 105 -11.81 5.19 11.68
C PHE A 105 -11.37 6.59 11.29
N LEU A 106 -10.12 6.97 11.58
CA LEU A 106 -9.57 8.25 11.15
C LEU A 106 -9.47 8.30 9.62
N ILE A 107 -8.94 7.25 8.99
CA ILE A 107 -8.84 7.15 7.52
C ILE A 107 -10.25 7.14 6.91
N LEU A 108 -11.17 6.33 7.44
CA LEU A 108 -12.57 6.27 6.99
C LEU A 108 -13.22 7.66 7.04
N THR A 109 -13.04 8.39 8.15
CA THR A 109 -13.59 9.75 8.29
C THR A 109 -13.00 10.69 7.24
N ILE A 110 -11.68 10.69 7.05
CA ILE A 110 -11.03 11.53 6.04
C ILE A 110 -11.57 11.20 4.64
N THR A 111 -11.65 9.93 4.27
CA THR A 111 -12.14 9.51 2.95
C THR A 111 -13.62 9.79 2.75
N ALA A 112 -14.44 9.78 3.80
CA ALA A 112 -15.88 10.10 3.71
C ALA A 112 -16.14 11.59 3.40
N PHE A 113 -15.25 12.49 3.81
CA PHE A 113 -15.36 13.94 3.52
C PHE A 113 -14.71 14.35 2.21
N LEU A 114 -13.83 13.54 1.65
CA LEU A 114 -13.14 13.83 0.39
C LEU A 114 -13.94 13.28 -0.81
N PRO A 115 -13.82 13.91 -2.00
CA PRO A 115 -14.36 13.31 -3.22
C PRO A 115 -13.79 11.90 -3.42
N GLN A 116 -14.65 10.97 -3.88
CA GLN A 116 -14.22 9.60 -4.16
C GLN A 116 -13.19 9.59 -5.29
N ASN A 117 -11.93 9.38 -4.93
CA ASN A 117 -10.80 9.31 -5.85
C ASN A 117 -9.71 8.41 -5.25
N ILE A 118 -9.10 7.57 -6.07
CA ILE A 118 -8.02 6.67 -5.65
C ILE A 118 -6.85 7.42 -4.99
N PHE A 119 -6.48 8.59 -5.50
CA PHE A 119 -5.39 9.39 -4.92
C PHE A 119 -5.72 9.91 -3.52
N ASN A 120 -6.98 10.28 -3.28
CA ASN A 120 -7.42 10.73 -1.96
C ASN A 120 -7.33 9.60 -0.93
N ILE A 121 -7.63 8.36 -1.32
CA ILE A 121 -7.47 7.17 -0.48
C ILE A 121 -5.99 6.93 -0.17
N MET A 122 -5.13 6.95 -1.18
CA MET A 122 -3.66 6.80 -1.03
C MET A 122 -3.09 7.83 -0.07
N ILE A 123 -3.49 9.10 -0.24
CA ILE A 123 -3.06 10.21 0.60
C ILE A 123 -3.58 10.05 2.03
N ALA A 124 -4.86 9.70 2.21
CA ALA A 124 -5.45 9.51 3.54
C ALA A 124 -4.73 8.40 4.33
N ILE A 125 -4.49 7.23 3.69
CA ILE A 125 -3.74 6.13 4.31
C ILE A 125 -2.31 6.58 4.63
N GLY A 126 -1.65 7.27 3.68
CA GLY A 126 -0.27 7.72 3.83
C GLY A 126 -0.07 8.76 4.94
N ILE A 127 -0.97 9.77 4.99
CA ILE A 127 -0.90 10.84 6.00
C ILE A 127 -1.20 10.32 7.42
N VAL A 128 -1.96 9.26 7.57
CA VAL A 128 -2.22 8.69 8.90
C VAL A 128 -1.12 7.69 9.30
N GLY A 129 -0.54 6.97 8.34
CA GLY A 129 0.43 5.90 8.59
C GLY A 129 1.84 6.34 9.02
N TRP A 130 2.22 7.60 8.86
CA TRP A 130 3.58 8.10 9.12
C TRP A 130 4.05 7.97 10.58
N THR A 131 3.14 7.94 11.54
CA THR A 131 3.45 7.98 12.98
C THR A 131 4.29 6.80 13.44
N GLY A 132 4.02 5.59 12.94
CA GLY A 132 4.81 4.40 13.22
C GLY A 132 6.24 4.49 12.68
N VAL A 133 6.37 4.96 11.44
CA VAL A 133 7.67 5.17 10.78
C VAL A 133 8.47 6.25 11.50
N ALA A 134 7.84 7.36 11.88
CA ALA A 134 8.52 8.46 12.58
C ALA A 134 9.11 8.00 13.92
N ARG A 135 8.37 7.19 14.70
CA ARG A 135 8.88 6.64 15.97
C ARG A 135 10.05 5.68 15.75
N LEU A 136 9.96 4.84 14.71
CA LEU A 136 11.02 3.91 14.35
C LEU A 136 12.31 4.68 13.97
N VAL A 137 12.21 5.62 13.04
CA VAL A 137 13.33 6.45 12.57
C VAL A 137 13.92 7.27 13.70
N ARG A 138 13.07 7.87 14.55
CA ARG A 138 13.53 8.59 15.75
C ARG A 138 14.38 7.70 16.65
N GLY A 139 13.94 6.47 16.93
CA GLY A 139 14.68 5.50 17.75
C GLY A 139 16.07 5.20 17.16
N GLU A 140 16.16 4.92 15.87
CA GLU A 140 17.43 4.69 15.19
C GLU A 140 18.33 5.93 15.20
N PHE A 141 17.78 7.11 14.99
CA PHE A 141 18.54 8.37 15.04
C PHE A 141 19.08 8.67 16.43
N LEU A 142 18.30 8.43 17.49
CA LEU A 142 18.77 8.58 18.87
C LEU A 142 19.95 7.65 19.18
N LYS A 143 19.90 6.42 18.69
CA LYS A 143 20.96 5.42 18.84
C LYS A 143 22.22 5.79 18.04
N LEU A 144 22.04 6.16 16.76
CA LEU A 144 23.15 6.41 15.85
C LEU A 144 23.85 7.74 16.11
N ARG A 145 23.14 8.78 16.59
CA ARG A 145 23.73 10.10 16.86
C ARG A 145 24.80 10.10 17.96
N SER A 146 24.81 9.10 18.83
CA SER A 146 25.80 8.92 19.90
C SER A 146 26.99 8.07 19.51
N GLN A 147 27.04 7.53 18.29
CA GLN A 147 28.13 6.70 17.81
C GLN A 147 29.38 7.52 17.46
N ASP A 148 30.55 6.88 17.55
CA ASP A 148 31.85 7.54 17.37
C ASP A 148 32.02 8.18 15.99
N PHE A 149 31.50 7.56 14.93
CA PHE A 149 31.57 8.15 13.59
C PHE A 149 30.80 9.47 13.46
N VAL A 150 29.69 9.65 14.21
CA VAL A 150 28.91 10.90 14.22
C VAL A 150 29.61 11.95 15.06
N THR A 151 30.17 11.54 16.22
CA THR A 151 30.92 12.48 17.08
C THR A 151 32.19 12.95 16.38
N ALA A 152 32.91 12.09 15.68
CA ALA A 152 34.06 12.46 14.85
C ALA A 152 33.67 13.44 13.73
N ALA A 153 32.55 13.16 13.01
CA ALA A 153 32.07 14.06 11.98
C ALA A 153 31.70 15.45 12.50
N ARG A 154 31.16 15.54 13.73
CA ARG A 154 30.90 16.83 14.40
C ARG A 154 32.21 17.55 14.77
N ALA A 155 33.21 16.82 15.29
CA ALA A 155 34.48 17.38 15.70
C ALA A 155 35.24 18.07 14.56
N ILE A 156 35.11 17.54 13.32
CA ILE A 156 35.69 18.14 12.11
C ILE A 156 34.80 19.21 11.46
N GLY A 157 33.71 19.65 12.14
CA GLY A 157 32.85 20.73 11.67
C GLY A 157 31.86 20.38 10.56
N THR A 158 31.54 19.08 10.37
CA THR A 158 30.56 18.67 9.34
C THR A 158 29.18 19.26 9.65
N PRO A 159 28.48 19.90 8.67
CA PRO A 159 27.16 20.49 8.89
C PRO A 159 26.10 19.40 9.17
N ALA A 160 25.10 19.77 10.00
CA ALA A 160 24.05 18.86 10.48
C ALA A 160 23.32 18.12 9.34
N SER A 161 23.01 18.81 8.25
CA SER A 161 22.36 18.21 7.08
C SER A 161 23.20 17.05 6.49
N ARG A 162 24.51 17.25 6.35
CA ARG A 162 25.41 16.21 5.85
C ARG A 162 25.50 15.02 6.83
N ILE A 163 25.52 15.30 8.14
CA ILE A 163 25.51 14.24 9.15
C ILE A 163 24.21 13.43 9.06
N ILE A 164 23.06 14.09 8.99
CA ILE A 164 21.75 13.45 8.88
C ILE A 164 21.67 12.58 7.61
N PHE A 165 21.86 13.17 6.43
CA PHE A 165 21.58 12.49 5.17
C PHE A 165 22.69 11.54 4.71
N ARG A 166 23.95 11.78 5.04
CA ARG A 166 25.09 11.00 4.55
C ARG A 166 25.67 10.02 5.57
N HIS A 167 25.48 10.29 6.86
CA HIS A 167 26.05 9.44 7.90
C HIS A 167 25.00 8.67 8.70
N ILE A 168 23.92 9.29 9.15
CA ILE A 168 22.95 8.62 10.02
C ILE A 168 21.88 7.90 9.19
N LEU A 169 21.24 8.59 8.26
CA LEU A 169 20.10 8.06 7.52
C LEU A 169 20.41 6.75 6.79
N PRO A 170 21.51 6.60 6.02
CA PRO A 170 21.78 5.34 5.33
C PRO A 170 21.96 4.15 6.28
N ASN A 171 22.54 4.40 7.46
CA ASN A 171 22.76 3.36 8.48
C ASN A 171 21.50 3.04 9.31
N GLY A 172 20.54 3.95 9.35
CA GLY A 172 19.27 3.80 10.08
C GLY A 172 18.08 3.31 9.24
N LEU A 173 18.25 3.13 7.91
CA LEU A 173 17.15 2.77 7.02
C LEU A 173 16.80 1.27 7.01
N ALA A 174 17.68 0.37 7.45
CA ALA A 174 17.44 -1.07 7.42
C ALA A 174 16.10 -1.46 8.09
N PRO A 175 15.80 -1.06 9.34
CA PRO A 175 14.51 -1.35 9.96
C PRO A 175 13.32 -0.67 9.26
N VAL A 176 13.57 0.46 8.59
CA VAL A 176 12.53 1.21 7.85
C VAL A 176 12.08 0.43 6.61
N PHE A 177 13.01 -0.18 5.87
CA PHE A 177 12.67 -1.04 4.73
C PHE A 177 11.85 -2.26 5.15
N VAL A 178 12.22 -2.90 6.27
CA VAL A 178 11.41 -3.98 6.84
C VAL A 178 10.00 -3.49 7.20
N SER A 179 9.89 -2.34 7.88
CA SER A 179 8.58 -1.74 8.20
C SER A 179 7.78 -1.39 6.95
N ALA A 180 8.43 -0.99 5.85
CA ALA A 180 7.77 -0.66 4.59
C ALA A 180 7.07 -1.86 3.96
N THR A 181 7.67 -3.07 3.99
CA THR A 181 7.04 -4.27 3.45
C THR A 181 5.75 -4.63 4.18
N PHE A 182 5.76 -4.61 5.51
CA PHE A 182 4.56 -4.79 6.33
C PHE A 182 3.54 -3.65 6.12
N GLY A 183 4.04 -2.43 5.89
CA GLY A 183 3.21 -1.27 5.59
C GLY A 183 2.41 -1.44 4.30
N VAL A 184 3.01 -1.98 3.23
CA VAL A 184 2.32 -2.27 1.96
C VAL A 184 1.19 -3.28 2.17
N ALA A 185 1.46 -4.37 2.89
CA ALA A 185 0.45 -5.35 3.25
C ALA A 185 -0.73 -4.71 4.03
N GLY A 186 -0.40 -3.89 5.04
CA GLY A 186 -1.40 -3.17 5.84
C GLY A 186 -2.22 -2.18 5.01
N ALA A 187 -1.59 -1.43 4.10
CA ALA A 187 -2.28 -0.45 3.25
C ALA A 187 -3.25 -1.13 2.27
N ILE A 188 -2.90 -2.29 1.71
CA ILE A 188 -3.79 -3.10 0.87
C ILE A 188 -5.01 -3.58 1.67
N LEU A 189 -4.83 -4.03 2.90
CA LEU A 189 -5.93 -4.44 3.78
C LEU A 189 -6.85 -3.26 4.12
N VAL A 190 -6.29 -2.09 4.41
CA VAL A 190 -7.07 -0.87 4.70
C VAL A 190 -7.86 -0.42 3.47
N GLU A 191 -7.24 -0.37 2.28
CA GLU A 191 -7.92 -0.05 1.02
C GLU A 191 -9.07 -1.02 0.77
N SER A 192 -8.79 -2.33 0.87
CA SER A 192 -9.81 -3.35 0.63
C SER A 192 -10.98 -3.25 1.62
N SER A 193 -10.71 -2.92 2.88
CA SER A 193 -11.73 -2.69 3.91
C SER A 193 -12.57 -1.44 3.62
N LEU A 194 -11.93 -0.34 3.19
CA LEU A 194 -12.63 0.89 2.79
C LEU A 194 -13.51 0.65 1.56
N SER A 195 -12.98 -0.03 0.54
CA SER A 195 -13.71 -0.38 -0.67
C SER A 195 -14.90 -1.29 -0.36
N PHE A 196 -14.73 -2.28 0.52
CA PHE A 196 -15.78 -3.17 0.99
C PHE A 196 -16.92 -2.42 1.70
N LEU A 197 -16.60 -1.34 2.42
CA LEU A 197 -17.57 -0.48 3.09
C LEU A 197 -18.16 0.61 2.17
N GLY A 198 -17.72 0.70 0.91
CA GLY A 198 -18.21 1.69 -0.06
C GLY A 198 -17.47 3.04 -0.03
N PHE A 199 -16.40 3.17 0.75
CA PHE A 199 -15.56 4.38 0.85
C PHE A 199 -14.22 4.24 0.11
N GLY A 200 -14.10 3.21 -0.72
CA GLY A 200 -12.87 2.88 -1.44
C GLY A 200 -12.78 3.47 -2.84
N VAL A 201 -12.17 2.69 -3.74
CA VAL A 201 -11.97 3.07 -5.14
C VAL A 201 -13.32 3.21 -5.84
N PRO A 202 -13.58 4.35 -6.53
CA PRO A 202 -14.87 4.58 -7.16
C PRO A 202 -15.10 3.66 -8.38
N VAL A 203 -16.35 3.26 -8.58
CA VAL A 203 -16.81 2.58 -9.80
C VAL A 203 -16.59 3.53 -10.99
N PRO A 204 -16.16 3.06 -12.17
CA PRO A 204 -16.05 1.66 -12.59
C PRO A 204 -14.67 1.03 -12.39
N THR A 205 -13.71 1.72 -11.75
CA THR A 205 -12.34 1.23 -11.61
C THR A 205 -12.29 -0.03 -10.74
N PRO A 206 -11.79 -1.17 -11.23
CA PRO A 206 -11.72 -2.37 -10.43
C PRO A 206 -10.58 -2.27 -9.40
N SER A 207 -10.85 -2.67 -8.16
CA SER A 207 -9.85 -3.06 -7.14
C SER A 207 -10.30 -4.36 -6.50
N TRP A 208 -9.40 -5.06 -5.82
CA TRP A 208 -9.81 -6.30 -5.13
C TRP A 208 -10.86 -6.04 -4.05
N GLY A 209 -10.76 -4.90 -3.34
CA GLY A 209 -11.76 -4.50 -2.37
C GLY A 209 -13.11 -4.16 -3.00
N GLN A 210 -13.13 -3.54 -4.20
CA GLN A 210 -14.34 -3.27 -4.95
C GLN A 210 -15.03 -4.55 -5.40
N ILE A 211 -14.28 -5.53 -5.94
CA ILE A 211 -14.84 -6.83 -6.38
C ILE A 211 -15.41 -7.59 -5.17
N LEU A 212 -14.71 -7.53 -4.03
CA LEU A 212 -15.20 -8.12 -2.77
C LEU A 212 -16.55 -7.51 -2.33
N SER A 213 -16.70 -6.19 -2.48
CA SER A 213 -17.96 -5.48 -2.19
C SER A 213 -19.09 -5.86 -3.15
N ASP A 214 -18.78 -5.97 -4.45
CA ASP A 214 -19.75 -6.39 -5.47
C ASP A 214 -20.28 -7.80 -5.17
N GLY A 215 -19.40 -8.76 -4.84
CA GLY A 215 -19.79 -10.12 -4.47
C GLY A 215 -20.68 -10.20 -3.22
N ARG A 216 -20.41 -9.33 -2.22
CA ARG A 216 -21.27 -9.21 -1.03
C ARG A 216 -22.67 -8.72 -1.38
N THR A 217 -22.75 -7.70 -2.23
CA THR A 217 -24.02 -7.06 -2.59
C THR A 217 -24.93 -8.01 -3.36
N ASN A 218 -24.36 -8.83 -4.23
CA ASN A 218 -25.10 -9.79 -5.05
C ASN A 218 -25.24 -11.18 -4.40
N TYR A 219 -24.73 -11.36 -3.15
CA TYR A 219 -24.72 -12.64 -2.43
C TYR A 219 -23.96 -13.76 -3.17
N GLU A 220 -22.98 -13.40 -3.98
CA GLU A 220 -22.17 -14.35 -4.76
C GLU A 220 -20.91 -14.75 -4.01
N MET A 221 -20.95 -15.92 -3.41
CA MET A 221 -19.84 -16.45 -2.61
C MET A 221 -18.54 -16.58 -3.43
N PHE A 222 -18.62 -17.00 -4.70
CA PHE A 222 -17.42 -17.17 -5.53
C PHE A 222 -16.77 -15.83 -5.90
N VAL A 223 -17.57 -14.81 -6.24
CA VAL A 223 -17.07 -13.46 -6.55
C VAL A 223 -16.36 -12.84 -5.34
N THR A 224 -16.83 -13.14 -4.13
CA THR A 224 -16.19 -12.70 -2.87
C THR A 224 -14.90 -13.49 -2.57
N LEU A 225 -14.87 -14.78 -2.90
CA LEU A 225 -13.75 -15.66 -2.55
C LEU A 225 -12.47 -15.32 -3.32
N TYR A 226 -12.56 -15.03 -4.62
CA TYR A 226 -11.41 -14.78 -5.48
C TYR A 226 -10.57 -13.57 -5.02
N PRO A 227 -11.14 -12.36 -4.79
CA PRO A 227 -10.36 -11.25 -4.26
C PRO A 227 -9.88 -11.49 -2.83
N GLY A 228 -10.65 -12.21 -2.01
CA GLY A 228 -10.22 -12.61 -0.67
C GLY A 228 -8.94 -13.45 -0.70
N ILE A 229 -8.87 -14.45 -1.56
CA ILE A 229 -7.67 -15.28 -1.75
C ILE A 229 -6.51 -14.43 -2.31
N ALA A 230 -6.75 -13.55 -3.29
CA ALA A 230 -5.71 -12.69 -3.84
C ALA A 230 -5.11 -11.76 -2.80
N ILE A 231 -5.94 -11.12 -1.97
CA ILE A 231 -5.53 -10.28 -0.86
C ILE A 231 -4.72 -11.12 0.15
N PHE A 232 -5.23 -12.27 0.56
CA PHE A 232 -4.55 -13.16 1.51
C PHE A 232 -3.16 -13.57 1.02
N LEU A 233 -3.05 -14.05 -0.22
CA LEU A 233 -1.77 -14.47 -0.81
C LEU A 233 -0.80 -13.29 -0.91
N THR A 234 -1.27 -12.12 -1.33
CA THR A 234 -0.45 -10.92 -1.45
C THR A 234 0.05 -10.44 -0.10
N VAL A 235 -0.82 -10.31 0.89
CA VAL A 235 -0.45 -9.91 2.25
C VAL A 235 0.55 -10.89 2.87
N THR A 236 0.30 -12.20 2.72
CA THR A 236 1.22 -13.24 3.20
C THR A 236 2.58 -13.13 2.52
N SER A 237 2.61 -12.93 1.21
CA SER A 237 3.86 -12.78 0.44
C SER A 237 4.66 -11.56 0.91
N TYR A 238 4.02 -10.40 1.12
CA TYR A 238 4.70 -9.21 1.65
C TYR A 238 5.22 -9.41 3.08
N ASN A 239 4.47 -10.12 3.92
CA ASN A 239 4.92 -10.45 5.28
C ASN A 239 6.14 -11.38 5.25
N LEU A 240 6.15 -12.42 4.41
CA LEU A 240 7.30 -13.30 4.23
C LEU A 240 8.53 -12.55 3.68
N VAL A 241 8.34 -11.66 2.71
CA VAL A 241 9.42 -10.80 2.19
C VAL A 241 9.95 -9.88 3.30
N GLY A 242 9.06 -9.31 4.11
CA GLY A 242 9.45 -8.46 5.24
C GLY A 242 10.27 -9.21 6.29
N GLU A 243 9.88 -10.45 6.60
CA GLU A 243 10.59 -11.32 7.53
C GLU A 243 11.96 -11.73 6.98
N ALA A 244 12.02 -12.19 5.73
CA ALA A 244 13.28 -12.52 5.04
C ALA A 244 14.24 -11.30 4.96
N LEU A 245 13.69 -10.11 4.70
CA LEU A 245 14.47 -8.87 4.68
C LEU A 245 15.01 -8.52 6.07
N ARG A 246 14.21 -8.72 7.12
CA ARG A 246 14.63 -8.53 8.50
C ARG A 246 15.80 -9.46 8.85
N ASP A 247 15.69 -10.75 8.50
CA ASP A 247 16.72 -11.74 8.79
C ASP A 247 18.00 -11.44 8.00
N ALA A 248 17.88 -11.04 6.74
CA ALA A 248 19.03 -10.66 5.91
C ALA A 248 19.76 -9.41 6.42
N LEU A 249 19.06 -8.49 7.05
CA LEU A 249 19.61 -7.24 7.59
C LEU A 249 20.04 -7.35 9.05
N ASP A 250 19.75 -8.45 9.76
CA ASP A 250 20.18 -8.65 11.15
C ASP A 250 21.67 -9.09 11.16
N PRO A 251 22.57 -8.26 11.69
CA PRO A 251 24.01 -8.59 11.76
C PRO A 251 24.32 -9.75 12.70
N ARG A 252 23.39 -10.13 13.60
CA ARG A 252 23.59 -11.21 14.58
C ARG A 252 23.46 -12.61 13.98
N LEU A 253 22.85 -12.73 12.80
CA LEU A 253 22.71 -14.02 12.10
C LEU A 253 23.91 -14.34 11.19
N LYS A 254 24.92 -13.49 11.14
CA LYS A 254 26.17 -13.69 10.36
C LYS A 254 27.30 -14.25 11.20
N ILE A 255 27.01 -15.21 12.09
CA ILE A 255 28.03 -15.97 12.83
C ILE A 255 28.09 -17.39 12.27
#